data_d2dd9d9a2eb71fb12e45bd17bf8154c4
#
_entry.id   d2dd9d9a2eb71fb12e45bd17bf8154c4
#
_cell.length_a   1.000
_cell.length_b   1.000
_cell.length_c   1.000
_cell.angle_alpha   90.00
_cell.angle_beta   90.00
_cell.angle_gamma   90.00
#
_symmetry.space_group_name_H-M   'P 1'
#
loop_
_entity.id
_entity.type
_entity.pdbx_description
1 polymer ?
#
loop_
_entity_poly.entity_id
_entity_poly.type
_entity_poly.pdbx_seq_one_letter_code
_entity_poly.pdbx_strand_id
1 'polypeptide(L)'
;MYKRQGVYDPNIFKAFFLAGGPGSGKSYVVRRTTGGLGMRVVNSDDAFEKLLKDADLSLKMPDSEEQQREPVRQRAKEITKAKQKNYINGRLGLIIDGTGKDYDKIAYQARQLETLGYDTHMIFVNTSLDVALERNAKRARSVPEQIVVNSWKTVQQNIGKFSNFFKGNFIIVDNNNAQEDILTDVFKRIKNLANQKIKNRRADKWIATELQKKGVKFSGGQSQFKKFAGKRR
;
A
#
# COMPACT_ATOMS: atom_id res chain seq x y z
N MET A 1 -14.93 6.33 17.34
CA MET A 1 -14.01 6.08 16.21
C MET A 1 -12.54 5.85 16.60
N TYR A 2 -12.13 6.12 17.85
CA TYR A 2 -10.73 6.01 18.33
C TYR A 2 -10.32 4.64 18.90
N LYS A 3 -11.23 3.66 19.00
CA LYS A 3 -10.99 2.39 19.72
C LYS A 3 -10.22 1.30 18.94
N ARG A 4 -9.88 1.53 17.65
CA ARG A 4 -9.20 0.55 16.80
C ARG A 4 -7.81 0.98 16.33
N GLN A 5 -7.14 1.86 17.07
CA GLN A 5 -5.79 2.33 16.73
C GLN A 5 -4.73 1.63 17.59
N GLY A 6 -3.53 1.52 17.04
CA GLY A 6 -2.41 0.90 17.73
C GLY A 6 -2.64 -0.59 17.97
N VAL A 7 -2.44 -1.03 19.19
CA VAL A 7 -2.51 -2.44 19.59
C VAL A 7 -3.86 -3.12 19.31
N TYR A 8 -4.92 -2.37 19.02
CA TYR A 8 -6.25 -2.89 18.68
C TYR A 8 -6.55 -2.89 17.18
N ASP A 9 -5.59 -2.50 16.33
CA ASP A 9 -5.75 -2.58 14.90
C ASP A 9 -5.80 -4.06 14.44
N PRO A 10 -6.82 -4.49 13.67
CA PRO A 10 -6.94 -5.89 13.24
C PRO A 10 -5.81 -6.32 12.30
N ASN A 11 -5.16 -5.36 11.63
CA ASN A 11 -4.05 -5.59 10.71
C ASN A 11 -2.72 -5.07 11.26
N ILE A 12 -2.61 -4.98 12.58
CA ILE A 12 -1.39 -4.50 13.25
C ILE A 12 -0.15 -5.22 12.70
N PHE A 13 0.91 -4.49 12.43
CA PHE A 13 2.16 -4.99 11.88
C PHE A 13 2.06 -5.68 10.51
N LYS A 14 1.04 -5.36 9.71
CA LYS A 14 0.95 -5.82 8.31
C LYS A 14 1.18 -4.65 7.37
N ALA A 15 2.07 -4.82 6.38
CA ALA A 15 2.33 -3.83 5.35
C ALA A 15 2.31 -4.48 3.97
N PHE A 16 1.46 -3.97 3.09
CA PHE A 16 1.36 -4.39 1.70
C PHE A 16 1.88 -3.29 0.80
N PHE A 17 2.96 -3.57 0.08
CA PHE A 17 3.45 -2.69 -0.98
C PHE A 17 2.71 -2.98 -2.27
N LEU A 18 2.38 -1.93 -2.99
CA LEU A 18 1.78 -2.04 -4.32
C LEU A 18 2.79 -1.68 -5.37
N ALA A 19 2.81 -2.44 -6.45
CA ALA A 19 3.57 -2.14 -7.64
C ALA A 19 2.72 -2.31 -8.90
N GLY A 20 3.06 -1.59 -9.95
CA GLY A 20 2.40 -1.59 -11.24
C GLY A 20 2.49 -0.20 -11.89
N GLY A 21 2.78 -0.14 -13.18
CA GLY A 21 2.98 1.10 -13.93
C GLY A 21 1.70 1.95 -14.07
N PRO A 22 1.84 3.13 -14.68
CA PRO A 22 0.67 3.90 -15.13
C PRO A 22 -0.23 3.05 -16.04
N GLY A 23 -1.54 3.15 -15.90
CA GLY A 23 -2.48 2.34 -16.68
C GLY A 23 -2.68 0.89 -16.18
N SER A 24 -1.85 0.38 -15.26
CA SER A 24 -2.00 -1.01 -14.77
C SER A 24 -3.29 -1.29 -13.99
N GLY A 25 -4.03 -0.26 -13.56
CA GLY A 25 -5.28 -0.42 -12.81
C GLY A 25 -5.08 -0.71 -11.32
N LYS A 26 -3.91 -0.40 -10.73
CA LYS A 26 -3.62 -0.60 -9.29
C LYS A 26 -4.74 -0.13 -8.37
N SER A 27 -5.21 1.10 -8.53
CA SER A 27 -6.25 1.67 -7.66
C SER A 27 -7.55 0.87 -7.70
N TYR A 28 -7.91 0.32 -8.85
CA TYR A 28 -9.06 -0.56 -9.00
C TYR A 28 -8.84 -1.89 -8.26
N VAL A 29 -7.73 -2.57 -8.55
CA VAL A 29 -7.37 -3.85 -7.91
C VAL A 29 -7.33 -3.69 -6.39
N VAL A 30 -6.65 -2.65 -5.89
CA VAL A 30 -6.55 -2.40 -4.45
C VAL A 30 -7.92 -2.21 -3.80
N ARG A 31 -8.77 -1.39 -4.40
CA ARG A 31 -10.12 -1.17 -3.87
C ARG A 31 -10.92 -2.46 -3.78
N ARG A 32 -10.82 -3.32 -4.80
CA ARG A 32 -11.53 -4.61 -4.86
C ARG A 32 -10.92 -5.66 -3.93
N THR A 33 -9.60 -5.66 -3.76
CA THR A 33 -8.88 -6.75 -3.06
C THR A 33 -8.50 -6.41 -1.62
N THR A 34 -8.60 -5.15 -1.20
CA THR A 34 -8.30 -4.72 0.17
C THR A 34 -9.44 -3.97 0.83
N GLY A 35 -10.52 -3.72 0.11
CA GLY A 35 -11.72 -3.07 0.62
C GLY A 35 -12.25 -3.79 1.86
N GLY A 36 -12.61 -3.03 2.89
CA GLY A 36 -13.15 -3.59 4.13
C GLY A 36 -12.13 -4.19 5.11
N LEU A 37 -10.85 -4.35 4.72
CA LEU A 37 -9.82 -4.86 5.63
C LEU A 37 -9.40 -3.83 6.70
N GLY A 38 -9.72 -2.57 6.53
CA GLY A 38 -9.41 -1.51 7.51
C GLY A 38 -7.95 -1.05 7.51
N MET A 39 -7.19 -1.39 6.48
CA MET A 39 -5.81 -0.93 6.31
C MET A 39 -5.73 0.55 5.94
N ARG A 40 -4.63 1.19 6.28
CA ARG A 40 -4.34 2.61 5.99
C ARG A 40 -3.60 2.73 4.66
N VAL A 41 -4.23 3.39 3.69
CA VAL A 41 -3.60 3.65 2.38
C VAL A 41 -2.64 4.83 2.51
N VAL A 42 -1.40 4.62 2.10
CA VAL A 42 -0.34 5.62 1.98
C VAL A 42 -0.13 5.87 0.49
N ASN A 43 -0.78 6.91 -0.01
CA ASN A 43 -0.73 7.33 -1.40
C ASN A 43 -0.64 8.87 -1.46
N SER A 44 0.33 9.40 -2.21
CA SER A 44 0.47 10.85 -2.39
C SER A 44 -0.43 11.40 -3.50
N ASP A 45 -0.93 10.56 -4.39
CA ASP A 45 -1.76 11.00 -5.52
C ASP A 45 -3.10 11.59 -5.03
N ASP A 46 -3.76 10.95 -4.04
CA ASP A 46 -5.01 11.45 -3.48
C ASP A 46 -4.84 12.85 -2.85
N ALA A 47 -3.75 13.05 -2.11
CA ALA A 47 -3.42 14.35 -1.53
C ALA A 47 -3.08 15.38 -2.61
N PHE A 48 -2.37 14.95 -3.65
CA PHE A 48 -1.97 15.79 -4.77
C PHE A 48 -3.17 16.25 -5.59
N GLU A 49 -4.07 15.34 -5.95
CA GLU A 49 -5.30 15.68 -6.69
C GLU A 49 -6.20 16.67 -5.92
N LYS A 50 -6.31 16.48 -4.60
CA LYS A 50 -7.03 17.42 -3.76
C LYS A 50 -6.37 18.81 -3.77
N LEU A 51 -5.07 18.87 -3.55
CA LEU A 51 -4.33 20.14 -3.51
C LEU A 51 -4.29 20.84 -4.87
N LEU A 52 -4.30 20.11 -6.00
CA LEU A 52 -4.45 20.72 -7.32
C LEU A 52 -5.79 21.43 -7.47
N LYS A 53 -6.87 20.78 -7.03
CA LYS A 53 -8.22 21.41 -7.04
C LYS A 53 -8.29 22.62 -6.11
N ASP A 54 -7.71 22.53 -4.92
CA ASP A 54 -7.67 23.62 -3.94
C ASP A 54 -6.85 24.83 -4.47
N ALA A 55 -5.94 24.61 -5.42
CA ALA A 55 -5.11 25.63 -6.07
C ALA A 55 -5.60 26.02 -7.48
N ASP A 56 -6.81 25.59 -7.88
CA ASP A 56 -7.40 25.83 -9.21
C ASP A 56 -6.50 25.38 -10.38
N LEU A 57 -5.66 24.36 -10.16
CA LEU A 57 -4.77 23.79 -11.17
C LEU A 57 -5.41 22.59 -11.89
N SER A 58 -5.09 22.45 -13.18
CA SER A 58 -5.66 21.41 -14.03
C SER A 58 -5.18 20.00 -13.65
N LEU A 59 -6.12 19.06 -13.55
CA LEU A 59 -5.80 17.62 -13.42
C LEU A 59 -5.14 17.04 -14.69
N LYS A 60 -5.27 17.72 -15.84
CA LYS A 60 -4.58 17.34 -17.09
C LYS A 60 -3.09 17.67 -17.07
N MET A 61 -2.66 18.47 -16.10
CA MET A 61 -1.27 18.82 -15.85
C MET A 61 -0.54 19.38 -17.08
N PRO A 62 -1.05 20.46 -17.72
CA PRO A 62 -0.37 21.06 -18.86
C PRO A 62 1.00 21.62 -18.45
N ASP A 63 1.94 21.68 -19.39
CA ASP A 63 3.32 22.15 -19.12
C ASP A 63 3.32 23.61 -18.63
N SER A 64 2.37 24.43 -19.08
CA SER A 64 2.20 25.81 -18.63
C SER A 64 1.99 25.99 -17.12
N GLU A 65 1.51 24.94 -16.44
CA GLU A 65 1.28 24.95 -14.98
C GLU A 65 2.41 24.25 -14.19
N GLU A 66 3.49 23.83 -14.83
CA GLU A 66 4.53 23.00 -14.17
C GLU A 66 5.15 23.70 -12.96
N GLN A 67 5.48 24.98 -13.06
CA GLN A 67 6.08 25.75 -11.97
C GLN A 67 5.12 25.91 -10.77
N GLN A 68 3.84 26.10 -11.03
CA GLN A 68 2.82 26.22 -9.97
C GLN A 68 2.51 24.85 -9.34
N ARG A 69 2.63 23.79 -10.11
CA ARG A 69 2.31 22.41 -9.72
C ARG A 69 3.37 21.77 -8.81
N GLU A 70 4.65 22.16 -8.96
CA GLU A 70 5.72 21.52 -8.18
C GLU A 70 5.63 21.78 -6.67
N PRO A 71 5.37 23.00 -6.15
CA PRO A 71 5.11 23.22 -4.73
C PRO A 71 3.93 22.39 -4.19
N VAL A 72 2.87 22.26 -4.99
CA VAL A 72 1.68 21.47 -4.65
C VAL A 72 2.06 19.98 -4.51
N ARG A 73 2.89 19.48 -5.43
CA ARG A 73 3.41 18.12 -5.40
C ARG A 73 4.28 17.86 -4.17
N GLN A 74 5.16 18.78 -3.82
CA GLN A 74 6.00 18.66 -2.62
C GLN A 74 5.12 18.65 -1.36
N ARG A 75 4.13 19.52 -1.28
CA ARG A 75 3.20 19.55 -0.15
C ARG A 75 2.41 18.25 0.00
N ALA A 76 1.95 17.66 -1.09
CA ALA A 76 1.28 16.35 -1.09
C ALA A 76 2.18 15.24 -0.53
N LYS A 77 3.47 15.24 -0.93
CA LYS A 77 4.47 14.28 -0.41
C LYS A 77 4.69 14.46 1.09
N GLU A 78 4.82 15.70 1.58
CA GLU A 78 5.00 15.99 3.00
C GLU A 78 3.81 15.50 3.85
N ILE A 79 2.58 15.83 3.43
CA ILE A 79 1.36 15.38 4.10
C ILE A 79 1.31 13.86 4.16
N THR A 80 1.62 13.19 3.04
CA THR A 80 1.62 11.72 2.97
C THR A 80 2.69 11.12 3.87
N LYS A 81 3.90 11.70 3.91
CA LYS A 81 4.98 11.27 4.80
C LYS A 81 4.60 11.43 6.27
N ALA A 82 3.96 12.54 6.65
CA ALA A 82 3.48 12.76 8.00
C ALA A 82 2.40 11.75 8.40
N LYS A 83 1.41 11.49 7.53
CA LYS A 83 0.39 10.45 7.74
C LYS A 83 1.03 9.07 7.91
N GLN A 84 1.95 8.69 7.02
CA GLN A 84 2.66 7.41 7.10
C GLN A 84 3.41 7.27 8.43
N LYS A 85 4.14 8.31 8.86
CA LYS A 85 4.84 8.31 10.15
C LYS A 85 3.89 8.04 11.32
N ASN A 86 2.71 8.69 11.33
CA ASN A 86 1.70 8.48 12.38
C ASN A 86 1.14 7.05 12.35
N TYR A 87 0.88 6.48 11.19
CA TYR A 87 0.41 5.09 11.05
C TYR A 87 1.47 4.09 11.53
N ILE A 88 2.74 4.31 11.17
CA ILE A 88 3.87 3.49 11.62
C ILE A 88 4.07 3.59 13.12
N ASN A 89 3.94 4.77 13.72
CA ASN A 89 4.02 4.94 15.18
C ASN A 89 2.95 4.10 15.90
N GLY A 90 1.74 4.03 15.35
CA GLY A 90 0.66 3.18 15.86
C GLY A 90 0.76 1.71 15.46
N ARG A 91 1.75 1.32 14.65
CA ARG A 91 1.90 -0.04 14.08
C ARG A 91 0.68 -0.52 13.30
N LEU A 92 -0.06 0.42 12.68
CA LEU A 92 -1.30 0.13 11.95
C LEU A 92 -1.01 -0.69 10.70
N GLY A 93 -2.03 -1.43 10.21
CA GLY A 93 -1.97 -2.10 8.92
C GLY A 93 -1.89 -1.10 7.77
N LEU A 94 -0.94 -1.30 6.85
CA LEU A 94 -0.58 -0.36 5.79
C LEU A 94 -0.77 -0.96 4.41
N ILE A 95 -1.23 -0.11 3.49
CA ILE A 95 -1.10 -0.30 2.04
C ILE A 95 -0.26 0.87 1.54
N ILE A 96 0.94 0.58 1.02
CA ILE A 96 1.89 1.58 0.54
C ILE A 96 1.87 1.55 -0.98
N ASP A 97 1.25 2.57 -1.58
CA ASP A 97 1.13 2.66 -3.03
C ASP A 97 2.44 3.17 -3.66
N GLY A 98 2.84 2.48 -4.72
CA GLY A 98 4.02 2.81 -5.50
C GLY A 98 3.90 2.29 -6.94
N THR A 99 4.79 2.75 -7.81
CA THR A 99 4.83 2.26 -9.20
C THR A 99 5.60 0.95 -9.34
N GLY A 100 6.53 0.66 -8.44
CA GLY A 100 7.45 -0.47 -8.56
C GLY A 100 8.67 -0.20 -9.46
N LYS A 101 8.90 1.05 -9.87
CA LYS A 101 10.07 1.42 -10.71
C LYS A 101 11.39 1.36 -9.95
N ASP A 102 11.37 1.78 -8.71
CA ASP A 102 12.55 1.88 -7.84
C ASP A 102 12.53 0.70 -6.86
N TYR A 103 13.19 -0.39 -7.25
CA TYR A 103 13.30 -1.59 -6.44
C TYR A 103 14.02 -1.31 -5.11
N ASP A 104 15.16 -0.61 -5.16
CA ASP A 104 16.01 -0.41 -3.98
C ASP A 104 15.31 0.40 -2.90
N LYS A 105 14.57 1.42 -3.31
CA LYS A 105 13.74 2.23 -2.41
C LYS A 105 12.66 1.39 -1.72
N ILE A 106 11.95 0.54 -2.47
CA ILE A 106 10.90 -0.32 -1.92
C ILE A 106 11.50 -1.38 -1.00
N ALA A 107 12.57 -2.03 -1.40
CA ALA A 107 13.28 -3.03 -0.60
C ALA A 107 13.84 -2.42 0.70
N TYR A 108 14.43 -1.23 0.63
CA TYR A 108 14.88 -0.49 1.80
C TYR A 108 13.73 -0.18 2.77
N GLN A 109 12.62 0.36 2.24
CA GLN A 109 11.46 0.70 3.05
C GLN A 109 10.82 -0.54 3.70
N ALA A 110 10.75 -1.67 2.97
CA ALA A 110 10.26 -2.94 3.50
C ALA A 110 11.16 -3.42 4.66
N ARG A 111 12.49 -3.42 4.49
CA ARG A 111 13.44 -3.77 5.57
C ARG A 111 13.29 -2.86 6.79
N GLN A 112 13.12 -1.55 6.59
CA GLN A 112 12.87 -0.63 7.70
C GLN A 112 11.60 -1.00 8.47
N LEU A 113 10.52 -1.36 7.80
CA LEU A 113 9.29 -1.81 8.44
C LEU A 113 9.50 -3.14 9.17
N GLU A 114 10.24 -4.08 8.61
CA GLU A 114 10.59 -5.36 9.25
C GLU A 114 11.40 -5.16 10.54
N THR A 115 12.31 -4.17 10.57
CA THR A 115 13.03 -3.83 11.80
C THR A 115 12.12 -3.28 12.90
N LEU A 116 10.95 -2.75 12.53
CA LEU A 116 9.93 -2.28 13.45
C LEU A 116 8.93 -3.37 13.87
N GLY A 117 9.02 -4.56 13.27
CA GLY A 117 8.16 -5.69 13.59
C GLY A 117 7.10 -6.04 12.55
N TYR A 118 7.04 -5.32 11.42
CA TYR A 118 6.07 -5.61 10.37
C TYR A 118 6.38 -6.90 9.60
N ASP A 119 5.33 -7.61 9.21
CA ASP A 119 5.37 -8.56 8.11
C ASP A 119 5.06 -7.80 6.82
N THR A 120 5.98 -7.87 5.85
CA THR A 120 5.87 -7.14 4.58
C THR A 120 5.43 -8.07 3.46
N HIS A 121 4.58 -7.53 2.59
CA HIS A 121 3.98 -8.23 1.46
C HIS A 121 4.02 -7.32 0.23
N MET A 122 3.99 -7.92 -0.98
CA MET A 122 3.89 -7.19 -2.24
C MET A 122 2.67 -7.66 -3.02
N ILE A 123 1.89 -6.70 -3.53
CA ILE A 123 0.85 -6.92 -4.54
C ILE A 123 1.33 -6.25 -5.81
N PHE A 124 1.68 -7.04 -6.80
CA PHE A 124 2.15 -6.57 -8.10
C PHE A 124 1.02 -6.67 -9.13
N VAL A 125 0.56 -5.52 -9.63
CA VAL A 125 -0.50 -5.47 -10.66
C VAL A 125 0.16 -5.40 -12.03
N ASN A 126 0.10 -6.50 -12.74
CA ASN A 126 0.66 -6.67 -14.07
C ASN A 126 -0.37 -6.41 -15.16
N THR A 127 0.06 -5.79 -16.25
CA THR A 127 -0.70 -5.62 -17.49
C THR A 127 0.25 -5.64 -18.68
N SER A 128 -0.26 -5.95 -19.89
CA SER A 128 0.45 -5.70 -21.13
C SER A 128 0.65 -4.19 -21.35
N LEU A 129 1.60 -3.84 -22.18
CA LEU A 129 1.86 -2.44 -22.53
C LEU A 129 0.64 -1.80 -23.23
N ASP A 130 0.02 -2.53 -24.16
CA ASP A 130 -1.13 -2.03 -24.92
C ASP A 130 -2.31 -1.68 -24.00
N VAL A 131 -2.64 -2.57 -23.05
CA VAL A 131 -3.70 -2.32 -22.06
C VAL A 131 -3.34 -1.13 -21.16
N ALA A 132 -2.07 -0.99 -20.79
CA ALA A 132 -1.64 0.13 -19.97
C ALA A 132 -1.75 1.47 -20.72
N LEU A 133 -1.40 1.51 -22.00
CA LEU A 133 -1.52 2.69 -22.87
C LEU A 133 -2.98 3.06 -23.09
N GLU A 134 -3.83 2.10 -23.48
CA GLU A 134 -5.27 2.31 -23.67
C GLU A 134 -5.92 2.89 -22.41
N ARG A 135 -5.66 2.30 -21.25
CA ARG A 135 -6.23 2.77 -19.98
C ARG A 135 -5.70 4.12 -19.55
N ASN A 136 -4.41 4.42 -19.83
CA ASN A 136 -3.83 5.72 -19.55
C ASN A 136 -4.50 6.82 -20.39
N ALA A 137 -4.77 6.57 -21.67
CA ALA A 137 -5.44 7.52 -22.56
C ALA A 137 -6.88 7.87 -22.09
N LYS A 138 -7.58 6.88 -21.52
CA LYS A 138 -8.98 7.05 -21.02
C LYS A 138 -9.07 7.75 -19.65
N ARG A 139 -7.95 8.04 -18.98
CA ARG A 139 -7.97 8.65 -17.63
C ARG A 139 -8.14 10.16 -17.70
N ALA A 140 -8.87 10.72 -16.73
CA ALA A 140 -8.95 12.17 -16.54
C ALA A 140 -7.56 12.82 -16.30
N ARG A 141 -6.68 12.09 -15.61
CA ARG A 141 -5.26 12.43 -15.43
C ARG A 141 -4.41 11.40 -16.18
N SER A 142 -4.09 11.70 -17.43
CA SER A 142 -3.17 10.90 -18.25
C SER A 142 -1.74 11.40 -18.08
N VAL A 143 -0.79 10.53 -18.34
CA VAL A 143 0.64 10.87 -18.44
C VAL A 143 1.10 10.66 -19.89
N PRO A 144 2.15 11.37 -20.37
CA PRO A 144 2.68 11.17 -21.69
C PRO A 144 3.00 9.69 -21.97
N GLU A 145 2.70 9.23 -23.17
CA GLU A 145 2.86 7.83 -23.59
C GLU A 145 4.26 7.29 -23.34
N GLN A 146 5.29 8.09 -23.68
CA GLN A 146 6.69 7.72 -23.45
C GLN A 146 6.97 7.42 -21.97
N ILE A 147 6.31 8.13 -21.04
CA ILE A 147 6.45 7.89 -19.60
C ILE A 147 5.79 6.56 -19.23
N VAL A 148 4.65 6.21 -19.85
CA VAL A 148 4.00 4.91 -19.63
C VAL A 148 4.90 3.79 -20.10
N VAL A 149 5.44 3.87 -21.33
CA VAL A 149 6.34 2.87 -21.92
C VAL A 149 7.58 2.66 -21.05
N ASN A 150 8.27 3.74 -20.69
CA ASN A 150 9.49 3.67 -19.88
C ASN A 150 9.20 3.11 -18.47
N SER A 151 8.08 3.52 -17.88
CA SER A 151 7.66 3.02 -16.59
C SER A 151 7.33 1.53 -16.65
N TRP A 152 6.60 1.10 -17.67
CA TRP A 152 6.22 -0.29 -17.86
C TRP A 152 7.45 -1.18 -18.01
N LYS A 153 8.41 -0.83 -18.89
CA LYS A 153 9.68 -1.55 -19.09
C LYS A 153 10.42 -1.72 -17.76
N THR A 154 10.60 -0.63 -17.01
CA THR A 154 11.34 -0.65 -15.74
C THR A 154 10.64 -1.53 -14.70
N VAL A 155 9.32 -1.45 -14.63
CA VAL A 155 8.51 -2.23 -13.69
C VAL A 155 8.58 -3.73 -14.03
N GLN A 156 8.52 -4.10 -15.32
CA GLN A 156 8.67 -5.51 -15.76
C GLN A 156 10.04 -6.08 -15.37
N GLN A 157 11.12 -5.32 -15.53
CA GLN A 157 12.47 -5.74 -15.13
C GLN A 157 12.60 -6.00 -13.61
N ASN A 158 11.75 -5.40 -12.80
CA ASN A 158 11.79 -5.53 -11.36
C ASN A 158 10.95 -6.71 -10.81
N ILE A 159 10.09 -7.37 -11.63
CA ILE A 159 9.23 -8.47 -11.18
C ILE A 159 10.04 -9.57 -10.49
N GLY A 160 11.10 -10.06 -11.15
CA GLY A 160 11.97 -11.11 -10.61
C GLY A 160 12.65 -10.69 -9.31
N LYS A 161 13.12 -9.45 -9.22
CA LYS A 161 13.73 -8.90 -8.01
C LYS A 161 12.74 -8.85 -6.84
N PHE A 162 11.51 -8.38 -7.09
CA PHE A 162 10.46 -8.36 -6.07
C PHE A 162 10.02 -9.76 -5.66
N SER A 163 9.86 -10.68 -6.61
CA SER A 163 9.53 -12.07 -6.32
C SER A 163 10.58 -12.72 -5.42
N ASN A 164 11.87 -12.51 -5.69
CA ASN A 164 12.96 -13.03 -4.88
C ASN A 164 13.03 -12.39 -3.49
N PHE A 165 12.72 -11.09 -3.38
CA PHE A 165 12.74 -10.38 -2.10
C PHE A 165 11.57 -10.77 -1.19
N PHE A 166 10.33 -10.69 -1.71
CA PHE A 166 9.12 -10.95 -0.92
C PHE A 166 8.76 -12.44 -0.83
N LYS A 167 9.29 -13.29 -1.72
CA LYS A 167 9.10 -14.77 -1.73
C LYS A 167 7.61 -15.15 -1.62
N GLY A 168 7.23 -15.94 -0.65
CA GLY A 168 5.84 -16.36 -0.41
C GLY A 168 4.86 -15.21 -0.09
N ASN A 169 5.37 -14.03 0.19
CA ASN A 169 4.60 -12.81 0.43
C ASN A 169 4.42 -11.95 -0.85
N PHE A 170 4.81 -12.47 -2.02
CA PHE A 170 4.63 -11.84 -3.33
C PHE A 170 3.33 -12.34 -3.98
N ILE A 171 2.46 -11.40 -4.35
CA ILE A 171 1.23 -11.67 -5.09
C ILE A 171 1.33 -10.94 -6.41
N ILE A 172 1.24 -11.66 -7.52
CA ILE A 172 1.08 -11.07 -8.85
C ILE A 172 -0.39 -11.18 -9.27
N VAL A 173 -0.94 -10.08 -9.79
CA VAL A 173 -2.30 -9.97 -10.29
C VAL A 173 -2.22 -9.62 -11.76
N ASP A 174 -2.63 -10.52 -12.63
CA ASP A 174 -2.84 -10.19 -14.03
C ASP A 174 -4.13 -9.37 -14.17
N ASN A 175 -3.98 -8.13 -14.58
CA ASN A 175 -5.08 -7.19 -14.74
C ASN A 175 -5.30 -6.79 -16.22
N ASN A 176 -4.94 -7.64 -17.17
CA ASN A 176 -5.27 -7.41 -18.60
C ASN A 176 -6.78 -7.41 -18.79
N ASN A 177 -7.42 -8.50 -18.36
CA ASN A 177 -8.86 -8.71 -18.39
C ASN A 177 -9.32 -9.25 -17.05
N ALA A 178 -8.99 -8.52 -15.94
CA ALA A 178 -9.30 -9.03 -14.61
C ALA A 178 -10.80 -9.28 -14.44
N GLN A 179 -11.16 -10.54 -14.47
CA GLN A 179 -12.50 -11.01 -14.17
C GLN A 179 -12.72 -10.97 -12.64
N GLU A 180 -13.97 -10.91 -12.25
CA GLU A 180 -14.38 -10.82 -10.83
C GLU A 180 -13.85 -11.99 -10.01
N ASP A 181 -13.76 -13.18 -10.59
CA ASP A 181 -13.22 -14.39 -9.94
C ASP A 181 -11.76 -14.24 -9.55
N ILE A 182 -10.92 -13.70 -10.45
CA ILE A 182 -9.49 -13.45 -10.17
C ILE A 182 -9.34 -12.48 -9.00
N LEU A 183 -10.12 -11.40 -9.00
CA LEU A 183 -10.09 -10.40 -7.93
C LEU A 183 -10.59 -10.97 -6.60
N THR A 184 -11.57 -11.85 -6.63
CA THR A 184 -12.08 -12.56 -5.46
C THR A 184 -11.01 -13.47 -4.85
N ASP A 185 -10.27 -14.21 -5.65
CA ASP A 185 -9.21 -15.08 -5.17
C ASP A 185 -8.01 -14.29 -4.63
N VAL A 186 -7.65 -13.20 -5.30
CA VAL A 186 -6.65 -12.26 -4.80
C VAL A 186 -7.09 -11.68 -3.45
N PHE A 187 -8.35 -11.27 -3.32
CA PHE A 187 -8.90 -10.78 -2.04
C PHE A 187 -8.79 -11.83 -0.93
N LYS A 188 -9.19 -13.10 -1.21
CA LYS A 188 -9.07 -14.20 -0.24
C LYS A 188 -7.61 -14.39 0.19
N ARG A 189 -6.66 -14.36 -0.76
CA ARG A 189 -5.24 -14.50 -0.47
C ARG A 189 -4.70 -13.35 0.37
N ILE A 190 -5.04 -12.10 0.04
CA ILE A 190 -4.64 -10.91 0.82
C ILE A 190 -5.24 -10.98 2.22
N LYS A 191 -6.53 -11.31 2.35
CA LYS A 191 -7.21 -11.48 3.64
C LYS A 191 -6.55 -12.54 4.49
N ASN A 192 -6.16 -13.68 3.90
CA ASN A 192 -5.43 -14.73 4.59
C ASN A 192 -4.07 -14.25 5.11
N LEU A 193 -3.29 -13.54 4.27
CA LEU A 193 -2.00 -12.97 4.68
C LEU A 193 -2.16 -11.92 5.79
N ALA A 194 -3.16 -11.05 5.67
CA ALA A 194 -3.48 -10.06 6.70
C ALA A 194 -3.86 -10.70 8.04
N ASN A 195 -4.57 -11.83 7.99
CA ASN A 195 -5.02 -12.56 9.18
C ASN A 195 -3.99 -13.52 9.77
N GLN A 196 -2.90 -13.83 9.04
CA GLN A 196 -1.85 -14.69 9.57
C GLN A 196 -1.22 -14.11 10.84
N LYS A 197 -0.79 -15.00 11.72
CA LYS A 197 0.03 -14.63 12.88
C LYS A 197 1.25 -13.83 12.41
N ILE A 198 1.56 -12.74 13.11
CA ILE A 198 2.75 -11.96 12.83
C ILE A 198 3.97 -12.84 13.13
N LYS A 199 4.91 -12.94 12.17
CA LYS A 199 6.08 -13.80 12.29
C LYS A 199 7.24 -13.11 13.00
N ASN A 200 7.24 -11.77 13.03
CA ASN A 200 8.33 -10.99 13.57
C ASN A 200 8.24 -10.88 15.10
N ARG A 201 9.24 -11.42 15.82
CA ARG A 201 9.29 -11.44 17.29
C ARG A 201 9.29 -10.04 17.92
N ARG A 202 9.76 -9.01 17.21
CA ARG A 202 9.75 -7.63 17.72
C ARG A 202 8.34 -7.11 17.93
N ALA A 203 7.38 -7.58 17.12
CA ALA A 203 5.97 -7.24 17.27
C ALA A 203 5.41 -7.73 18.61
N ASP A 204 5.75 -8.94 19.04
CA ASP A 204 5.26 -9.50 20.32
C ASP A 204 5.67 -8.62 21.50
N LYS A 205 6.95 -8.21 21.53
CA LYS A 205 7.48 -7.33 22.58
C LYS A 205 6.75 -5.99 22.61
N TRP A 206 6.54 -5.38 21.44
CA TRP A 206 5.85 -4.09 21.35
C TRP A 206 4.39 -4.21 21.80
N ILE A 207 3.66 -5.26 21.35
CA ILE A 207 2.27 -5.52 21.72
C ILE A 207 2.16 -5.70 23.23
N ALA A 208 3.01 -6.50 23.85
CA ALA A 208 3.02 -6.74 25.29
C ALA A 208 3.23 -5.43 26.07
N THR A 209 4.21 -4.60 25.65
CA THR A 209 4.48 -3.30 26.27
C THR A 209 3.29 -2.34 26.17
N GLU A 210 2.65 -2.26 25.00
CA GLU A 210 1.51 -1.35 24.81
C GLU A 210 0.26 -1.82 25.58
N LEU A 211 0.04 -3.12 25.70
CA LEU A 211 -1.06 -3.66 26.52
C LEU A 211 -0.83 -3.39 28.00
N GLN A 212 0.41 -3.55 28.48
CA GLN A 212 0.78 -3.23 29.85
C GLN A 212 0.55 -1.75 30.18
N LYS A 213 0.97 -0.82 29.31
CA LYS A 213 0.70 0.62 29.44
C LYS A 213 -0.81 0.94 29.55
N LYS A 214 -1.65 0.11 28.96
CA LYS A 214 -3.11 0.24 28.98
C LYS A 214 -3.79 -0.50 30.15
N GLY A 215 -2.99 -1.01 31.10
CA GLY A 215 -3.49 -1.75 32.26
C GLY A 215 -4.10 -3.12 31.91
N VAL A 216 -3.83 -3.64 30.71
CA VAL A 216 -4.34 -4.96 30.28
C VAL A 216 -3.32 -6.03 30.66
N LYS A 217 -3.69 -6.91 31.60
CA LYS A 217 -2.89 -8.12 31.88
C LYS A 217 -3.00 -9.06 30.68
N PHE A 218 -1.90 -9.23 29.96
CA PHE A 218 -1.80 -10.09 28.78
C PHE A 218 -0.72 -11.14 29.02
N SER A 219 -1.13 -12.37 29.27
CA SER A 219 -0.24 -13.51 29.53
C SER A 219 -0.10 -14.45 28.32
N GLY A 220 -0.73 -14.14 27.19
CA GLY A 220 -0.83 -15.02 26.05
C GLY A 220 -0.15 -14.54 24.78
N GLY A 221 0.21 -15.48 23.89
CA GLY A 221 0.74 -15.18 22.59
C GLY A 221 -0.28 -14.54 21.64
N GLN A 222 0.14 -14.17 20.43
CA GLN A 222 -0.67 -13.46 19.42
C GLN A 222 -2.05 -14.10 19.12
N SER A 223 -2.21 -15.41 19.30
CA SER A 223 -3.49 -16.09 19.08
C SER A 223 -4.57 -15.62 20.08
N GLN A 224 -4.17 -15.35 21.33
CA GLN A 224 -5.08 -14.80 22.35
C GLN A 224 -5.35 -13.31 22.09
N PHE A 225 -4.37 -12.56 21.57
CA PHE A 225 -4.57 -11.18 21.17
C PHE A 225 -5.63 -11.03 20.09
N LYS A 226 -5.61 -11.85 19.04
CA LYS A 226 -6.64 -11.84 17.98
C LYS A 226 -8.06 -12.17 18.55
N LYS A 227 -8.16 -13.11 19.49
CA LYS A 227 -9.41 -13.40 20.18
C LYS A 227 -9.91 -12.21 21.03
N PHE A 228 -8.98 -11.48 21.66
CA PHE A 228 -9.29 -10.32 22.46
C PHE A 228 -9.72 -9.11 21.61
N ALA A 229 -9.02 -8.85 20.50
CA ALA A 229 -9.39 -7.82 19.54
C ALA A 229 -10.72 -8.10 18.82
N GLY A 230 -11.02 -9.39 18.54
CA GLY A 230 -12.27 -9.83 17.92
C GLY A 230 -13.51 -9.79 18.82
N LYS A 231 -13.35 -9.89 20.14
CA LYS A 231 -14.47 -9.87 21.13
C LYS A 231 -14.95 -8.46 21.49
N ARG A 232 -14.29 -7.41 21.04
CA ARG A 232 -14.68 -6.01 21.30
C ARG A 232 -15.33 -5.35 20.08
N ARG A 233 -16.14 -6.13 19.33
CA ARG A 233 -17.08 -5.57 18.34
C ARG A 233 -18.27 -4.93 19.01
#